data_235d805e4deab269b37fc5ce7b3a6735
#
_entry.id   235d805e4deab269b37fc5ce7b3a6735
#
_cell.length_a   1.000
_cell.length_b   1.000
_cell.length_c   1.000
_cell.angle_alpha   90.00
_cell.angle_beta   90.00
_cell.angle_gamma   90.00
#
_symmetry.space_group_name_H-M   'P 1'
#
loop_
_entity.id
_entity.type
_entity.pdbx_description
1 polymer ?
#
loop_
_entity_poly.entity_id
_entity_poly.type
_entity_poly.pdbx_seq_one_letter_code
_entity_poly.pdbx_strand_id
1 'polypeptide(L)'
;MKILAFDTANNSASVAISEDQVILAYIEELRSSMQAETIVPMIEEALKIAKISYHDLDYLTVTNGPGSFTGIRIGLSVAKGLLLSTDIIGSTISNFEFSWWMASRQVKNYNKIFIFLNAYRGQLYSQVFDQNEQASIPSLINYDQAVELLNTKDATINVCAGNGVEMIYDKIRDIKNLTILPRFTRVKALHICKYIADKIRKPNFSNSIEPLYIRPADAKIRVLT
;
A
#
# COMPACT_ATOMS: atom_id res chain seq x y z
N MET A 1 18.06 13.07 -4.87
CA MET A 1 17.47 12.43 -3.66
C MET A 1 17.25 10.97 -3.95
N LYS A 2 17.94 10.10 -3.18
CA LYS A 2 17.93 8.66 -3.39
C LYS A 2 16.98 7.98 -2.40
N ILE A 3 16.04 7.21 -2.92
CA ILE A 3 14.96 6.57 -2.17
C ILE A 3 15.05 5.07 -2.34
N LEU A 4 15.10 4.33 -1.24
CA LEU A 4 14.85 2.89 -1.19
C LEU A 4 13.37 2.68 -0.83
N ALA A 5 12.64 1.94 -1.66
CA ALA A 5 11.29 1.50 -1.33
C ALA A 5 11.17 -0.01 -1.43
N PHE A 6 10.37 -0.63 -0.55
CA PHE A 6 10.04 -2.05 -0.68
C PHE A 6 8.67 -2.39 -0.12
N ASP A 7 8.10 -3.47 -0.65
CA ASP A 7 6.83 -4.05 -0.23
C ASP A 7 7.01 -5.53 0.06
N THR A 8 6.42 -5.96 1.17
CA THR A 8 6.26 -7.35 1.59
C THR A 8 4.84 -7.62 2.11
N ALA A 9 3.99 -6.61 2.15
CA ALA A 9 2.64 -6.68 2.70
C ALA A 9 1.63 -7.38 1.76
N ASN A 10 1.98 -7.52 0.49
CA ASN A 10 1.21 -8.23 -0.52
C ASN A 10 1.81 -9.63 -0.76
N ASN A 11 1.11 -10.51 -1.48
CA ASN A 11 1.57 -11.88 -1.74
C ASN A 11 2.78 -11.94 -2.71
N SER A 12 3.73 -11.04 -2.54
CA SER A 12 4.97 -10.90 -3.30
C SER A 12 5.93 -10.05 -2.48
N ALA A 13 7.19 -9.96 -2.92
CA ALA A 13 8.12 -8.94 -2.44
C ALA A 13 8.59 -8.10 -3.61
N SER A 14 8.78 -6.81 -3.40
CA SER A 14 9.42 -5.94 -4.39
C SER A 14 10.31 -4.90 -3.73
N VAL A 15 11.40 -4.57 -4.40
CA VAL A 15 12.38 -3.56 -3.98
C VAL A 15 12.65 -2.62 -5.15
N ALA A 16 12.73 -1.34 -4.89
CA ALA A 16 13.18 -0.35 -5.86
C ALA A 16 14.09 0.68 -5.23
N ILE A 17 15.02 1.17 -6.02
CA ILE A 17 15.83 2.33 -5.71
C ILE A 17 15.60 3.36 -6.80
N SER A 18 15.37 4.60 -6.39
CA SER A 18 15.25 5.73 -7.33
C SER A 18 16.16 6.88 -6.93
N GLU A 19 16.51 7.69 -7.92
CA GLU A 19 17.02 9.04 -7.72
C GLU A 19 15.95 10.01 -8.24
N ASP A 20 15.36 10.74 -7.32
CA ASP A 20 14.14 11.52 -7.58
C ASP A 20 13.04 10.64 -8.25
N GLN A 21 12.62 10.97 -9.46
CA GLN A 21 11.61 10.22 -10.23
C GLN A 21 12.20 9.11 -11.11
N VAL A 22 13.53 8.99 -11.20
CA VAL A 22 14.22 8.03 -12.06
C VAL A 22 14.47 6.74 -11.29
N ILE A 23 13.94 5.62 -11.78
CA ILE A 23 14.21 4.30 -11.19
C ILE A 23 15.61 3.84 -11.61
N LEU A 24 16.48 3.60 -10.63
CA LEU A 24 17.84 3.09 -10.80
C LEU A 24 17.89 1.55 -10.75
N ALA A 25 17.06 0.95 -9.90
CA ALA A 25 16.95 -0.49 -9.76
C ALA A 25 15.52 -0.90 -9.40
N TYR A 26 15.08 -2.07 -9.88
CA TYR A 26 13.82 -2.70 -9.50
C TYR A 26 13.94 -4.21 -9.54
N ILE A 27 13.53 -4.88 -8.45
CA ILE A 27 13.51 -6.33 -8.31
C ILE A 27 12.15 -6.75 -7.76
N GLU A 28 11.58 -7.83 -8.29
CA GLU A 28 10.30 -8.39 -7.84
C GLU A 28 10.40 -9.91 -7.66
N GLU A 29 9.93 -10.42 -6.53
CA GLU A 29 9.78 -11.84 -6.24
C GLU A 29 8.28 -12.15 -6.05
N LEU A 30 7.75 -13.06 -6.87
CA LEU A 30 6.32 -13.35 -6.91
C LEU A 30 5.88 -14.47 -5.94
N ARG A 31 6.83 -15.19 -5.37
CA ARG A 31 6.55 -16.28 -4.41
C ARG A 31 6.25 -15.72 -3.02
N SER A 32 5.02 -15.91 -2.56
CA SER A 32 4.54 -15.36 -1.30
C SER A 32 5.16 -15.94 -0.02
N SER A 33 5.80 -17.09 -0.10
CA SER A 33 6.40 -17.78 1.06
C SER A 33 7.87 -17.39 1.32
N MET A 34 8.49 -16.61 0.44
CA MET A 34 9.94 -16.36 0.45
C MET A 34 10.33 -14.96 0.96
N GLN A 35 9.37 -14.12 1.36
CA GLN A 35 9.65 -12.72 1.69
C GLN A 35 10.70 -12.54 2.77
N ALA A 36 10.68 -13.37 3.83
CA ALA A 36 11.62 -13.26 4.93
C ALA A 36 13.08 -13.58 4.53
N GLU A 37 13.24 -14.53 3.62
CA GLU A 37 14.56 -14.99 3.15
C GLU A 37 15.12 -14.11 2.03
N THR A 38 14.24 -13.49 1.24
CA THR A 38 14.64 -12.82 0.00
C THR A 38 14.74 -11.31 0.12
N ILE A 39 14.03 -10.65 1.04
CA ILE A 39 13.94 -9.19 1.05
C ILE A 39 15.29 -8.50 1.25
N VAL A 40 16.13 -8.97 2.18
CA VAL A 40 17.47 -8.39 2.42
C VAL A 40 18.40 -8.64 1.23
N PRO A 41 18.55 -9.88 0.70
CA PRO A 41 19.27 -10.13 -0.57
C PRO A 41 18.78 -9.27 -1.75
N MET A 42 17.46 -9.03 -1.88
CA MET A 42 16.91 -8.18 -2.94
C MET A 42 17.33 -6.71 -2.76
N ILE A 43 17.38 -6.21 -1.51
CA ILE A 43 17.87 -4.85 -1.22
C ILE A 43 19.34 -4.72 -1.60
N GLU A 44 20.18 -5.68 -1.20
CA GLU A 44 21.61 -5.70 -1.53
C GLU A 44 21.85 -5.75 -3.04
N GLU A 45 21.08 -6.56 -3.75
CA GLU A 45 21.17 -6.66 -5.20
C GLU A 45 20.71 -5.35 -5.88
N ALA A 46 19.64 -4.72 -5.38
CA ALA A 46 19.17 -3.43 -5.88
C ALA A 46 20.23 -2.32 -5.71
N LEU A 47 20.94 -2.30 -4.56
CA LEU A 47 22.05 -1.38 -4.30
C LEU A 47 23.20 -1.60 -5.30
N LYS A 48 23.56 -2.86 -5.58
CA LYS A 48 24.58 -3.21 -6.59
C LYS A 48 24.19 -2.74 -7.99
N ILE A 49 22.93 -2.98 -8.40
CA ILE A 49 22.41 -2.53 -9.71
C ILE A 49 22.45 -1.00 -9.81
N ALA A 50 22.03 -0.31 -8.74
CA ALA A 50 22.04 1.15 -8.66
C ALA A 50 23.46 1.73 -8.50
N LYS A 51 24.48 0.90 -8.22
CA LYS A 51 25.87 1.28 -7.96
C LYS A 51 26.02 2.28 -6.81
N ILE A 52 25.26 2.07 -5.74
CA ILE A 52 25.28 2.89 -4.51
C ILE A 52 25.38 2.01 -3.27
N SER A 53 25.68 2.61 -2.14
CA SER A 53 25.70 1.98 -0.82
C SER A 53 24.50 2.44 0.02
N TYR A 54 24.31 1.84 1.20
CA TYR A 54 23.29 2.29 2.16
C TYR A 54 23.50 3.75 2.59
N HIS A 55 24.74 4.22 2.71
CA HIS A 55 25.07 5.59 3.11
C HIS A 55 24.71 6.65 2.06
N ASP A 56 24.43 6.25 0.83
CA ASP A 56 24.03 7.14 -0.24
C ASP A 56 22.51 7.38 -0.28
N LEU A 57 21.75 6.64 0.53
CA LEU A 57 20.30 6.72 0.59
C LEU A 57 19.84 7.87 1.52
N ASP A 58 18.93 8.70 1.03
CA ASP A 58 18.30 9.77 1.81
C ASP A 58 17.04 9.28 2.53
N TYR A 59 16.25 8.42 1.87
CA TYR A 59 14.95 7.97 2.35
C TYR A 59 14.75 6.47 2.18
N LEU A 60 14.00 5.89 3.13
CA LEU A 60 13.48 4.53 3.09
C LEU A 60 11.97 4.55 3.28
N THR A 61 11.24 3.85 2.42
CA THR A 61 9.79 3.70 2.56
C THR A 61 9.37 2.24 2.41
N VAL A 62 8.53 1.79 3.34
CA VAL A 62 7.99 0.43 3.34
C VAL A 62 6.47 0.46 3.46
N THR A 63 5.79 -0.51 2.83
CA THR A 63 4.35 -0.67 3.03
C THR A 63 4.04 -1.16 4.44
N ASN A 64 3.05 -0.53 5.08
CA ASN A 64 2.64 -0.88 6.45
C ASN A 64 1.28 -1.58 6.55
N GLY A 65 0.65 -1.89 5.41
CA GLY A 65 -0.65 -2.57 5.35
C GLY A 65 -1.81 -1.69 4.85
N PRO A 66 -3.02 -2.19 4.92
CA PRO A 66 -3.39 -3.53 5.35
C PRO A 66 -2.94 -4.60 4.33
N GLY A 67 -2.67 -5.81 4.83
CA GLY A 67 -2.20 -6.93 3.99
C GLY A 67 -1.81 -8.14 4.80
N SER A 68 -0.85 -8.93 4.30
CA SER A 68 -0.28 -10.08 5.00
C SER A 68 0.33 -9.66 6.33
N PHE A 69 -0.19 -10.18 7.44
CA PHE A 69 0.30 -9.88 8.79
C PHE A 69 1.80 -10.21 8.97
N THR A 70 2.21 -11.37 8.45
CA THR A 70 3.61 -11.79 8.45
C THR A 70 4.44 -10.87 7.55
N GLY A 71 3.97 -10.60 6.33
CA GLY A 71 4.68 -9.75 5.38
C GLY A 71 4.89 -8.33 5.92
N ILE A 72 3.87 -7.70 6.51
CA ILE A 72 3.98 -6.38 7.14
C ILE A 72 5.10 -6.37 8.20
N ARG A 73 5.13 -7.39 9.07
CA ARG A 73 6.16 -7.47 10.12
C ARG A 73 7.56 -7.67 9.57
N ILE A 74 7.72 -8.51 8.54
CA ILE A 74 9.01 -8.71 7.87
C ILE A 74 9.51 -7.37 7.34
N GLY A 75 8.72 -6.66 6.54
CA GLY A 75 9.11 -5.39 5.96
C GLY A 75 9.46 -4.34 7.01
N LEU A 76 8.59 -4.14 8.00
CA LEU A 76 8.84 -3.16 9.07
C LEU A 76 10.06 -3.52 9.93
N SER A 77 10.34 -4.80 10.19
CA SER A 77 11.52 -5.23 10.93
C SER A 77 12.81 -4.93 10.16
N VAL A 78 12.83 -5.21 8.86
CA VAL A 78 13.96 -4.87 7.99
C VAL A 78 14.15 -3.36 7.92
N ALA A 79 13.07 -2.59 7.73
CA ALA A 79 13.13 -1.13 7.73
C ALA A 79 13.72 -0.59 9.04
N LYS A 80 13.19 -1.02 10.19
CA LYS A 80 13.70 -0.60 11.50
C LYS A 80 15.17 -0.98 11.70
N GLY A 81 15.58 -2.18 11.26
CA GLY A 81 16.98 -2.61 11.34
C GLY A 81 17.92 -1.72 10.53
N LEU A 82 17.55 -1.36 9.31
CA LEU A 82 18.34 -0.44 8.47
C LEU A 82 18.43 0.96 9.06
N LEU A 83 17.34 1.49 9.62
CA LEU A 83 17.29 2.82 10.22
C LEU A 83 18.12 2.92 11.52
N LEU A 84 18.32 1.82 12.23
CA LEU A 84 19.19 1.80 13.43
C LEU A 84 20.68 1.93 13.08
N SER A 85 21.08 1.59 11.88
CA SER A 85 22.48 1.55 11.45
C SER A 85 22.85 2.64 10.44
N THR A 86 21.90 3.53 10.10
CA THR A 86 22.08 4.56 9.07
C THR A 86 21.34 5.84 9.46
N ASP A 87 21.70 6.96 8.82
CA ASP A 87 21.01 8.25 8.98
C ASP A 87 19.83 8.44 7.99
N ILE A 88 19.36 7.35 7.39
CA ILE A 88 18.25 7.36 6.41
C ILE A 88 16.95 7.79 7.13
N ILE A 89 16.18 8.66 6.49
CA ILE A 89 14.85 9.04 6.98
C ILE A 89 13.84 7.96 6.58
N GLY A 90 13.24 7.30 7.58
CA GLY A 90 12.26 6.22 7.37
C GLY A 90 10.83 6.74 7.29
N SER A 91 10.02 6.11 6.45
CA SER A 91 8.58 6.37 6.36
C SER A 91 7.80 5.11 6.00
N THR A 92 6.49 5.16 6.16
CA THR A 92 5.58 4.11 5.67
C THR A 92 4.56 4.67 4.70
N ILE A 93 4.03 3.78 3.86
CA ILE A 93 2.88 4.03 3.02
C ILE A 93 1.84 2.95 3.23
N SER A 94 0.56 3.33 3.41
CA SER A 94 -0.50 2.33 3.46
C SER A 94 -0.87 1.84 2.05
N ASN A 95 -1.34 0.59 1.98
CA ASN A 95 -1.87 0.04 0.74
C ASN A 95 -3.12 0.78 0.25
N PHE A 96 -3.85 1.46 1.15
CA PHE A 96 -4.94 2.35 0.77
C PHE A 96 -4.45 3.61 0.08
N GLU A 97 -3.51 4.29 0.71
CA GLU A 97 -2.93 5.53 0.19
C GLU A 97 -2.25 5.30 -1.15
N PHE A 98 -1.50 4.21 -1.28
CA PHE A 98 -0.92 3.79 -2.55
C PHE A 98 -2.01 3.54 -3.60
N SER A 99 -3.06 2.80 -3.23
CA SER A 99 -4.16 2.45 -4.13
C SER A 99 -4.95 3.69 -4.57
N TRP A 100 -5.20 4.60 -3.65
CA TRP A 100 -5.81 5.89 -3.96
C TRP A 100 -4.96 6.71 -4.93
N TRP A 101 -3.68 6.84 -4.68
CA TRP A 101 -2.77 7.58 -5.56
C TRP A 101 -2.76 7.00 -6.98
N MET A 102 -2.71 5.69 -7.12
CA MET A 102 -2.78 5.02 -8.41
C MET A 102 -4.13 5.25 -9.12
N ALA A 103 -5.22 5.22 -8.38
CA ALA A 103 -6.57 5.45 -8.91
C ALA A 103 -6.78 6.91 -9.33
N SER A 104 -6.37 7.87 -8.51
CA SER A 104 -6.54 9.30 -8.76
C SER A 104 -5.82 9.77 -10.03
N ARG A 105 -4.76 9.08 -10.45
CA ARG A 105 -4.04 9.37 -11.71
C ARG A 105 -4.74 8.85 -12.97
N GLN A 106 -5.71 7.95 -12.81
CA GLN A 106 -6.47 7.37 -13.94
C GLN A 106 -7.79 8.11 -14.20
N VAL A 107 -8.25 8.91 -13.25
CA VAL A 107 -9.53 9.63 -13.34
C VAL A 107 -9.32 11.12 -13.03
N LYS A 108 -9.95 11.98 -13.83
CA LYS A 108 -9.77 13.44 -13.67
C LYS A 108 -10.83 14.09 -12.81
N ASN A 109 -12.06 13.60 -12.88
CA ASN A 109 -13.22 14.19 -12.20
C ASN A 109 -13.90 13.12 -11.35
N TYR A 110 -13.79 13.25 -10.05
CA TYR A 110 -14.46 12.38 -9.09
C TYR A 110 -14.79 13.17 -7.82
N ASN A 111 -15.80 12.72 -7.09
CA ASN A 111 -16.12 13.25 -5.77
C ASN A 111 -15.41 12.45 -4.68
N LYS A 112 -15.50 11.12 -4.77
CA LYS A 112 -14.85 10.21 -3.82
C LYS A 112 -14.22 9.04 -4.55
N ILE A 113 -13.11 8.54 -3.99
CA ILE A 113 -12.50 7.27 -4.37
C ILE A 113 -12.64 6.31 -3.19
N PHE A 114 -13.34 5.21 -3.42
CA PHE A 114 -13.51 4.11 -2.49
C PHE A 114 -12.44 3.07 -2.76
N ILE A 115 -11.56 2.83 -1.80
CA ILE A 115 -10.56 1.78 -1.91
C ILE A 115 -11.03 0.56 -1.14
N PHE A 116 -11.15 -0.55 -1.85
CA PHE A 116 -11.48 -1.86 -1.30
C PHE A 116 -10.32 -2.83 -1.51
N LEU A 117 -9.76 -3.32 -0.41
CA LEU A 117 -8.70 -4.33 -0.44
C LEU A 117 -9.23 -5.65 0.13
N ASN A 118 -8.87 -6.76 -0.49
CA ASN A 118 -9.33 -8.07 -0.06
C ASN A 118 -8.80 -8.40 1.34
N ALA A 119 -9.71 -8.54 2.30
CA ALA A 119 -9.40 -8.92 3.67
C ALA A 119 -9.64 -10.42 3.92
N TYR A 120 -9.97 -11.19 2.86
CA TYR A 120 -10.36 -12.60 2.92
C TYR A 120 -11.60 -12.85 3.80
N ARG A 121 -12.07 -14.10 3.87
CA ARG A 121 -13.21 -14.52 4.72
C ARG A 121 -14.49 -13.71 4.48
N GLY A 122 -14.76 -13.31 3.23
CA GLY A 122 -15.97 -12.54 2.88
C GLY A 122 -15.95 -11.08 3.34
N GLN A 123 -14.77 -10.51 3.61
CA GLN A 123 -14.59 -9.16 4.11
C GLN A 123 -13.63 -8.35 3.22
N LEU A 124 -13.77 -7.03 3.30
CA LEU A 124 -12.91 -6.05 2.64
C LEU A 124 -12.36 -5.08 3.69
N TYR A 125 -11.11 -4.70 3.54
CA TYR A 125 -10.62 -3.47 4.12
C TYR A 125 -11.09 -2.31 3.26
N SER A 126 -11.63 -1.26 3.86
CA SER A 126 -12.20 -0.10 3.17
C SER A 126 -11.64 1.20 3.71
N GLN A 127 -11.31 2.11 2.82
CA GLN A 127 -11.04 3.51 3.11
C GLN A 127 -11.54 4.38 1.96
N VAL A 128 -12.07 5.56 2.28
CA VAL A 128 -12.62 6.51 1.30
C VAL A 128 -11.78 7.77 1.32
N PHE A 129 -11.45 8.28 0.14
CA PHE A 129 -10.72 9.52 -0.06
C PHE A 129 -11.59 10.50 -0.83
N ASP A 130 -11.63 11.74 -0.39
CA ASP A 130 -12.29 12.81 -1.13
C ASP A 130 -11.35 13.51 -2.14
N GLN A 131 -11.87 14.46 -2.87
CA GLN A 131 -11.12 15.26 -3.84
C GLN A 131 -10.05 16.19 -3.22
N ASN A 132 -10.10 16.40 -1.90
CA ASN A 132 -9.11 17.18 -1.14
C ASN A 132 -8.03 16.30 -0.50
N GLU A 133 -7.93 15.04 -0.92
CA GLU A 133 -7.03 14.02 -0.37
C GLU A 133 -7.31 13.66 1.11
N GLN A 134 -8.48 14.04 1.65
CA GLN A 134 -8.86 13.68 3.01
C GLN A 134 -9.38 12.25 3.05
N ALA A 135 -8.81 11.45 3.96
CA ALA A 135 -9.13 10.05 4.11
C ALA A 135 -10.08 9.80 5.28
N SER A 136 -11.06 8.93 5.09
CA SER A 136 -11.87 8.39 6.19
C SER A 136 -11.02 7.50 7.11
N ILE A 137 -11.56 7.15 8.28
CA ILE A 137 -10.96 6.12 9.13
C ILE A 137 -11.03 4.77 8.38
N PRO A 138 -9.92 3.99 8.29
CA PRO A 138 -9.94 2.67 7.70
C PRO A 138 -10.87 1.72 8.46
N SER A 139 -11.60 0.87 7.75
CA SER A 139 -12.55 -0.06 8.35
C SER A 139 -12.49 -1.45 7.72
N LEU A 140 -13.00 -2.45 8.46
CA LEU A 140 -13.23 -3.81 7.98
C LEU A 140 -14.74 -3.99 7.80
N ILE A 141 -15.17 -4.30 6.58
CA ILE A 141 -16.58 -4.39 6.21
C ILE A 141 -16.86 -5.68 5.45
N ASN A 142 -18.11 -6.12 5.43
CA ASN A 142 -18.54 -7.21 4.55
C ASN A 142 -18.90 -6.69 3.15
N TYR A 143 -19.17 -7.60 2.21
CA TYR A 143 -19.48 -7.27 0.82
C TYR A 143 -20.76 -6.45 0.68
N ASP A 144 -21.79 -6.71 1.47
CA ASP A 144 -23.06 -6.00 1.38
C ASP A 144 -22.93 -4.56 1.89
N GLN A 145 -22.18 -4.34 2.97
CA GLN A 145 -21.80 -3.02 3.45
C GLN A 145 -21.00 -2.22 2.41
N ALA A 146 -20.10 -2.89 1.66
CA ALA A 146 -19.35 -2.23 0.60
C ALA A 146 -20.27 -1.76 -0.56
N VAL A 147 -21.26 -2.57 -0.93
CA VAL A 147 -22.29 -2.21 -1.93
C VAL A 147 -23.15 -1.05 -1.43
N GLU A 148 -23.55 -1.08 -0.17
CA GLU A 148 -24.33 0.01 0.46
C GLU A 148 -23.57 1.34 0.46
N LEU A 149 -22.26 1.33 0.77
CA LEU A 149 -21.40 2.51 0.73
C LEU A 149 -21.33 3.15 -0.67
N LEU A 150 -21.42 2.34 -1.73
CA LEU A 150 -21.37 2.81 -3.13
C LEU A 150 -22.73 3.30 -3.63
N ASN A 151 -23.86 2.85 -3.05
CA ASN A 151 -25.21 3.27 -3.41
C ASN A 151 -25.55 4.66 -2.83
N THR A 152 -24.75 5.66 -3.19
CA THR A 152 -25.04 7.05 -2.82
C THR A 152 -26.19 7.58 -3.69
N LYS A 153 -27.17 8.28 -3.07
CA LYS A 153 -28.30 8.90 -3.79
C LYS A 153 -27.89 10.16 -4.57
N ASP A 154 -26.64 10.57 -4.46
CA ASP A 154 -26.13 11.79 -5.05
C ASP A 154 -25.76 11.57 -6.51
N ALA A 155 -25.98 12.58 -7.36
CA ALA A 155 -25.59 12.58 -8.78
C ALA A 155 -24.06 12.73 -8.97
N THR A 156 -23.27 12.42 -7.95
CA THR A 156 -21.82 12.61 -7.92
C THR A 156 -21.10 11.42 -8.55
N ILE A 157 -20.05 11.70 -9.33
CA ILE A 157 -19.20 10.65 -9.91
C ILE A 157 -18.28 10.10 -8.83
N ASN A 158 -18.46 8.84 -8.52
CA ASN A 158 -17.60 8.12 -7.57
C ASN A 158 -16.71 7.11 -8.32
N VAL A 159 -15.61 6.77 -7.71
CA VAL A 159 -14.66 5.77 -8.24
C VAL A 159 -14.47 4.69 -7.19
N CYS A 160 -14.43 3.43 -7.59
CA CYS A 160 -13.96 2.37 -6.71
C CYS A 160 -12.75 1.66 -7.32
N ALA A 161 -11.79 1.32 -6.47
CA ALA A 161 -10.53 0.70 -6.86
C ALA A 161 -10.00 -0.24 -5.76
N GLY A 162 -9.00 -1.03 -6.10
CA GLY A 162 -8.35 -1.98 -5.21
C GLY A 162 -8.66 -3.44 -5.58
N ASN A 163 -7.85 -4.35 -5.06
CA ASN A 163 -7.95 -5.79 -5.37
C ASN A 163 -9.18 -6.48 -4.74
N GLY A 164 -9.91 -5.79 -3.87
CA GLY A 164 -11.16 -6.26 -3.28
C GLY A 164 -12.38 -5.99 -4.17
N VAL A 165 -12.27 -5.11 -5.18
CA VAL A 165 -13.38 -4.75 -6.07
C VAL A 165 -13.89 -5.96 -6.87
N GLU A 166 -13.02 -6.87 -7.26
CA GLU A 166 -13.38 -8.09 -7.97
C GLU A 166 -14.37 -8.96 -7.18
N MET A 167 -14.29 -8.94 -5.84
CA MET A 167 -15.17 -9.74 -4.95
C MET A 167 -16.63 -9.25 -4.96
N ILE A 168 -16.86 -8.02 -5.36
CA ILE A 168 -18.19 -7.38 -5.35
C ILE A 168 -18.61 -6.91 -6.75
N TYR A 169 -17.81 -7.14 -7.77
CA TYR A 169 -18.00 -6.61 -9.12
C TYR A 169 -19.41 -6.82 -9.67
N ASP A 170 -19.94 -8.04 -9.60
CA ASP A 170 -21.27 -8.37 -10.11
C ASP A 170 -22.41 -7.62 -9.40
N LYS A 171 -22.18 -7.20 -8.16
CA LYS A 171 -23.16 -6.43 -7.37
C LYS A 171 -23.11 -4.93 -7.64
N ILE A 172 -22.00 -4.41 -8.18
CA ILE A 172 -21.77 -2.97 -8.32
C ILE A 172 -21.68 -2.46 -9.75
N ARG A 173 -21.52 -3.35 -10.74
CA ARG A 173 -21.29 -2.98 -12.14
C ARG A 173 -22.41 -2.13 -12.77
N ASP A 174 -23.64 -2.23 -12.25
CA ASP A 174 -24.81 -1.52 -12.75
C ASP A 174 -25.13 -0.23 -11.93
N ILE A 175 -24.29 0.12 -10.95
CA ILE A 175 -24.46 1.35 -10.16
C ILE A 175 -24.17 2.56 -11.05
N LYS A 176 -25.15 3.45 -11.16
CA LYS A 176 -25.02 4.70 -11.94
C LYS A 176 -23.98 5.62 -11.31
N ASN A 177 -23.26 6.35 -12.16
CA ASN A 177 -22.21 7.31 -11.75
C ASN A 177 -21.05 6.70 -10.93
N LEU A 178 -20.84 5.37 -11.05
CA LEU A 178 -19.69 4.68 -10.46
C LEU A 178 -18.69 4.30 -11.56
N THR A 179 -17.48 4.80 -11.46
CA THR A 179 -16.34 4.33 -12.26
C THR A 179 -15.64 3.22 -11.52
N ILE A 180 -15.59 2.03 -12.11
CA ILE A 180 -14.93 0.87 -11.53
C ILE A 180 -13.56 0.70 -12.16
N LEU A 181 -12.52 0.66 -11.33
CA LEU A 181 -11.15 0.36 -11.73
C LEU A 181 -10.76 -1.07 -11.27
N PRO A 182 -11.24 -2.13 -11.98
CA PRO A 182 -11.16 -3.50 -11.49
C PRO A 182 -9.73 -4.08 -11.53
N ARG A 183 -8.89 -3.59 -12.42
CA ARG A 183 -7.52 -4.06 -12.58
C ARG A 183 -6.54 -3.18 -11.83
N PHE A 184 -6.61 -3.27 -10.52
CA PHE A 184 -5.60 -2.59 -9.72
C PHE A 184 -4.33 -3.45 -9.69
N THR A 185 -3.25 -2.91 -10.22
CA THR A 185 -1.96 -3.59 -10.17
C THR A 185 -1.51 -3.77 -8.73
N ARG A 186 -0.85 -4.90 -8.44
CA ARG A 186 -0.19 -5.12 -7.15
C ARG A 186 0.68 -3.91 -6.80
N VAL A 187 0.81 -3.64 -5.50
CA VAL A 187 1.77 -2.67 -5.01
C VAL A 187 3.16 -3.06 -5.50
N LYS A 188 3.83 -2.14 -6.18
CA LYS A 188 5.20 -2.32 -6.67
C LYS A 188 6.08 -1.22 -6.12
N ALA A 189 7.23 -1.59 -5.60
CA ALA A 189 8.17 -0.66 -4.97
C ALA A 189 8.58 0.51 -5.90
N LEU A 190 8.68 0.27 -7.21
CA LEU A 190 9.00 1.34 -8.18
C LEU A 190 7.96 2.47 -8.20
N HIS A 191 6.68 2.15 -7.97
CA HIS A 191 5.63 3.17 -7.90
C HIS A 191 5.61 3.86 -6.53
N ILE A 192 6.01 3.14 -5.46
CA ILE A 192 6.20 3.73 -4.13
C ILE A 192 7.29 4.80 -4.19
N CYS A 193 8.44 4.53 -4.83
CA CYS A 193 9.48 5.53 -5.04
C CYS A 193 8.94 6.80 -5.68
N LYS A 194 8.17 6.66 -6.77
CA LYS A 194 7.58 7.80 -7.48
C LYS A 194 6.62 8.62 -6.62
N TYR A 195 5.75 7.92 -5.87
CA TYR A 195 4.82 8.56 -4.97
C TYR A 195 5.54 9.34 -3.87
N ILE A 196 6.53 8.72 -3.23
CA ILE A 196 7.27 9.32 -2.13
C ILE A 196 8.10 10.52 -2.60
N ALA A 197 8.72 10.46 -3.78
CA ALA A 197 9.46 11.58 -4.34
C ALA A 197 8.59 12.84 -4.50
N ASP A 198 7.28 12.68 -4.80
CA ASP A 198 6.33 13.78 -4.83
C ASP A 198 5.90 14.22 -3.42
N LYS A 199 5.73 13.27 -2.50
CA LYS A 199 5.15 13.49 -1.18
C LYS A 199 6.13 14.11 -0.18
N ILE A 200 7.39 13.77 -0.21
CA ILE A 200 8.44 14.30 0.69
C ILE A 200 8.51 15.85 0.62
N ARG A 201 8.14 16.42 -0.51
CA ARG A 201 8.11 17.87 -0.71
C ARG A 201 6.91 18.57 -0.02
N LYS A 202 5.95 17.79 0.51
CA LYS A 202 4.77 18.32 1.22
C LYS A 202 5.09 18.49 2.72
N PRO A 203 4.55 19.54 3.39
CA PRO A 203 4.92 19.87 4.77
C PRO A 203 4.49 18.84 5.84
N ASN A 204 3.63 17.89 5.50
CA ASN A 204 3.07 16.90 6.44
C ASN A 204 3.63 15.48 6.22
N PHE A 205 4.87 15.35 5.75
CA PHE A 205 5.51 14.04 5.60
C PHE A 205 5.76 13.40 6.97
N SER A 206 5.21 12.20 7.19
CA SER A 206 5.35 11.46 8.46
C SER A 206 6.54 10.51 8.41
N ASN A 207 7.39 10.54 9.44
CA ASN A 207 8.57 9.68 9.60
C ASN A 207 8.28 8.44 10.48
N SER A 208 7.02 8.05 10.64
CA SER A 208 6.65 6.91 11.49
C SER A 208 6.81 5.57 10.75
N ILE A 209 7.41 4.58 11.42
CA ILE A 209 7.52 3.19 10.94
C ILE A 209 6.63 2.30 11.82
N GLU A 210 5.31 2.44 11.64
CA GLU A 210 4.30 1.72 12.42
C GLU A 210 3.35 0.91 11.52
N PRO A 211 2.92 -0.30 11.94
CA PRO A 211 1.98 -1.12 11.19
C PRO A 211 0.57 -0.53 11.22
N LEU A 212 -0.15 -0.68 10.12
CA LEU A 212 -1.57 -0.38 10.03
C LEU A 212 -2.37 -1.69 10.20
N TYR A 213 -2.76 -1.99 11.43
CA TYR A 213 -3.62 -3.13 11.74
C TYR A 213 -5.08 -2.69 11.86
N ILE A 214 -5.95 -3.22 10.97
CA ILE A 214 -7.39 -2.95 11.00
C ILE A 214 -8.13 -4.14 11.59
N ARG A 215 -7.71 -5.38 11.24
CA ARG A 215 -8.24 -6.59 11.86
C ARG A 215 -7.50 -6.83 13.17
N PRO A 216 -8.20 -7.04 14.30
CA PRO A 216 -7.56 -7.49 15.53
C PRO A 216 -6.82 -8.81 15.30
N ALA A 217 -5.74 -9.06 16.04
CA ALA A 217 -5.04 -10.33 15.98
C ALA A 217 -6.00 -11.48 16.36
N ASP A 218 -6.02 -12.55 15.57
CA ASP A 218 -6.84 -13.77 15.81
C ASP A 218 -6.31 -14.61 17.01
N ALA A 219 -5.64 -14.00 17.98
CA ALA A 219 -5.13 -14.68 19.16
C ALA A 219 -6.31 -15.10 20.07
N LYS A 220 -6.70 -16.36 20.01
CA LYS A 220 -7.56 -16.96 21.03
C LYS A 220 -6.75 -17.05 22.33
N ILE A 221 -7.16 -16.33 23.37
CA ILE A 221 -6.67 -16.56 24.73
C ILE A 221 -7.04 -18.01 25.06
N ARG A 222 -6.04 -18.90 25.19
CA ARG A 222 -6.27 -20.23 25.75
C ARG A 222 -6.60 -20.01 27.23
N VAL A 223 -7.88 -20.12 27.59
CA VAL A 223 -8.26 -20.27 28.99
C VAL A 223 -7.74 -21.62 29.43
N LEU A 224 -6.69 -21.62 30.24
CA LEU A 224 -6.23 -22.82 30.95
C LEU A 224 -7.29 -23.14 31.98
N THR A 225 -8.13 -24.12 31.67
CA THR A 225 -9.01 -24.81 32.65
C THR A 225 -8.21 -25.81 33.43
#